data_e1bab652c31c7444cdb9004bb3a03ad7
#
_entry.id   e1bab652c31c7444cdb9004bb3a03ad7
#
_cell.length_a   1.000
_cell.length_b   1.000
_cell.length_c   1.000
_cell.angle_alpha   90.00
_cell.angle_beta   90.00
_cell.angle_gamma   90.00
#
_symmetry.space_group_name_H-M   'P 1'
#
loop_
_entity.id
_entity.type
_entity.pdbx_description
1 polymer ?
#
loop_
_entity_poly.entity_id
_entity_poly.type
_entity_poly.pdbx_seq_one_letter_code
_entity_poly.pdbx_strand_id
1 'polypeptide(L)'
;MKIKIYTLSCLLVAASVTGWAQQPPPGGSGQPRRGAPDLMTEHFFPPELIMQNQKALNLTTDQQTAIRAEMQKTMVKFTDLQWQESAEGEALQALLKQERVDEKAALAQLDKLLAIEGDVKRLHFGTMVRVKNLLTTEQQAQLRELKKQARSATAAHDRSPVSGGAGGPSDRQRPQPPE
;
A
#
# COMPACT_ATOMS: atom_id res chain seq x y z
N MET A 1 -57.59 30.83 9.18
CA MET A 1 -57.16 31.64 8.06
C MET A 1 -56.53 32.94 8.58
N LYS A 2 -55.25 32.94 8.91
CA LYS A 2 -54.44 34.15 9.17
C LYS A 2 -52.96 33.76 8.92
N ILE A 3 -52.46 34.17 7.78
CA ILE A 3 -51.08 34.06 7.33
C ILE A 3 -50.28 35.16 8.02
N LYS A 4 -49.25 34.82 8.81
CA LYS A 4 -48.27 35.78 9.31
C LYS A 4 -46.98 35.64 8.51
N ILE A 5 -46.77 36.65 7.68
CA ILE A 5 -45.56 36.89 6.92
C ILE A 5 -44.52 37.45 7.92
N TYR A 6 -43.42 36.74 8.13
CA TYR A 6 -42.24 37.29 8.82
C TYR A 6 -41.15 37.63 7.81
N THR A 7 -40.87 38.89 7.77
CA THR A 7 -39.91 39.59 6.94
C THR A 7 -38.48 39.10 7.20
N LEU A 8 -37.84 38.84 6.12
CA LEU A 8 -36.43 38.50 5.93
C LEU A 8 -35.50 39.62 6.45
N SER A 9 -34.68 39.34 7.40
CA SER A 9 -33.55 40.21 7.77
C SER A 9 -32.27 39.54 7.37
N CYS A 10 -31.72 40.05 6.27
CA CYS A 10 -30.46 39.59 5.66
C CYS A 10 -29.30 40.17 6.48
N LEU A 11 -28.59 39.34 7.25
CA LEU A 11 -27.35 39.69 7.92
C LEU A 11 -26.20 38.99 7.23
N LEU A 12 -25.52 39.76 6.37
CA LEU A 12 -24.27 39.36 5.70
C LEU A 12 -23.17 39.22 6.76
N VAL A 13 -22.89 37.98 7.14
CA VAL A 13 -21.66 37.67 7.88
C VAL A 13 -20.64 37.20 6.86
N ALA A 14 -19.67 38.08 6.57
CA ALA A 14 -18.48 37.73 5.83
C ALA A 14 -17.61 36.80 6.69
N ALA A 15 -17.74 35.48 6.49
CA ALA A 15 -16.88 34.50 7.08
C ALA A 15 -15.60 34.40 6.24
N SER A 16 -14.53 35.01 6.72
CA SER A 16 -13.15 34.79 6.27
C SER A 16 -12.82 33.31 6.43
N VAL A 17 -12.82 32.59 5.35
CA VAL A 17 -12.37 31.19 5.28
C VAL A 17 -10.85 31.23 5.37
N THR A 18 -10.30 31.19 6.59
CA THR A 18 -8.92 30.83 6.81
C THR A 18 -8.77 29.37 6.38
N GLY A 19 -8.13 29.19 5.23
CA GLY A 19 -7.79 27.86 4.70
C GLY A 19 -6.94 27.10 5.72
N TRP A 20 -7.56 26.16 6.38
CA TRP A 20 -6.82 25.09 7.03
C TRP A 20 -6.23 24.25 5.90
N ALA A 21 -4.96 24.50 5.58
CA ALA A 21 -4.17 23.53 4.85
C ALA A 21 -4.27 22.22 5.65
N GLN A 22 -5.07 21.29 5.15
CA GLN A 22 -5.03 19.91 5.61
C GLN A 22 -3.61 19.42 5.33
N GLN A 23 -2.74 19.51 6.34
CA GLN A 23 -1.53 18.73 6.35
C GLN A 23 -2.00 17.27 6.21
N PRO A 24 -1.56 16.56 5.16
CA PRO A 24 -1.77 15.12 5.12
C PRO A 24 -1.23 14.59 6.46
N PRO A 25 -1.92 13.64 7.12
CA PRO A 25 -1.40 13.03 8.32
C PRO A 25 0.03 12.61 8.00
N PRO A 26 0.99 12.78 8.93
CA PRO A 26 2.33 12.28 8.71
C PRO A 26 2.14 10.80 8.39
N GLY A 27 2.20 10.50 7.09
CA GLY A 27 2.18 9.15 6.62
C GLY A 27 3.31 8.49 7.37
N GLY A 28 2.95 7.59 8.28
CA GLY A 28 3.93 6.73 8.90
C GLY A 28 4.64 6.09 7.72
N SER A 29 5.75 6.71 7.31
CA SER A 29 6.77 6.05 6.55
C SER A 29 7.13 4.87 7.45
N GLY A 30 6.47 3.73 7.19
CA GLY A 30 6.87 2.47 7.75
C GLY A 30 8.30 2.28 7.29
N GLN A 31 9.22 2.88 8.05
CA GLN A 31 10.62 2.54 7.90
C GLN A 31 10.64 1.03 8.02
N PRO A 32 11.14 0.32 6.99
CA PRO A 32 11.32 -1.11 7.12
C PRO A 32 12.14 -1.30 8.40
N ARG A 33 11.51 -1.93 9.39
CA ARG A 33 12.20 -2.27 10.64
C ARG A 33 13.47 -2.97 10.22
N ARG A 34 14.62 -2.31 10.43
CA ARG A 34 15.94 -2.94 10.32
C ARG A 34 16.05 -3.96 11.44
N GLY A 35 15.38 -5.09 11.27
CA GLY A 35 15.35 -6.15 12.25
C GLY A 35 14.94 -7.42 11.55
N ALA A 36 15.79 -8.40 11.55
CA ALA A 36 15.76 -9.69 10.89
C ALA A 36 15.59 -9.60 9.36
N PRO A 37 16.45 -10.24 8.58
CA PRO A 37 16.24 -10.31 7.13
C PRO A 37 14.82 -10.82 6.92
N ASP A 38 14.05 -10.09 6.13
CA ASP A 38 12.71 -10.53 5.75
C ASP A 38 12.87 -11.82 4.95
N LEU A 39 12.78 -12.94 5.66
CA LEU A 39 12.97 -14.29 5.12
C LEU A 39 12.09 -14.51 3.88
N MET A 40 10.93 -13.88 3.86
CA MET A 40 10.02 -13.94 2.73
C MET A 40 10.62 -13.25 1.50
N THR A 41 11.18 -12.06 1.71
CA THR A 41 11.75 -11.26 0.62
C THR A 41 13.07 -11.87 0.11
N GLU A 42 13.84 -12.54 0.94
CA GLU A 42 15.12 -13.10 0.52
C GLU A 42 14.98 -14.40 -0.28
N HIS A 43 14.08 -15.28 0.16
CA HIS A 43 14.00 -16.65 -0.37
C HIS A 43 12.86 -16.89 -1.36
N PHE A 44 11.93 -15.95 -1.50
CA PHE A 44 10.81 -16.07 -2.41
C PHE A 44 10.83 -15.00 -3.51
N PHE A 45 10.14 -15.31 -4.59
CA PHE A 45 9.97 -14.44 -5.73
C PHE A 45 8.49 -14.18 -5.95
N PRO A 46 8.05 -12.89 -6.02
CA PRO A 46 6.69 -12.58 -6.41
C PRO A 46 6.36 -13.19 -7.77
N PRO A 47 5.20 -13.84 -7.94
CA PRO A 47 4.82 -14.43 -9.22
C PRO A 47 4.85 -13.42 -10.37
N GLU A 48 4.55 -12.15 -10.10
CA GLU A 48 4.59 -11.06 -11.08
C GLU A 48 6.01 -10.84 -11.61
N LEU A 49 7.01 -10.85 -10.74
CA LEU A 49 8.42 -10.72 -11.12
C LEU A 49 8.84 -11.87 -12.04
N ILE A 50 8.40 -13.09 -11.74
CA ILE A 50 8.68 -14.28 -12.55
C ILE A 50 8.06 -14.12 -13.94
N MET A 51 6.79 -13.72 -14.01
CA MET A 51 6.06 -13.57 -15.27
C MET A 51 6.57 -12.39 -16.12
N GLN A 52 7.03 -11.30 -15.49
CA GLN A 52 7.68 -10.19 -16.20
C GLN A 52 9.00 -10.63 -16.87
N ASN A 53 9.71 -11.56 -16.26
CA ASN A 53 10.99 -12.07 -16.73
C ASN A 53 10.89 -13.43 -17.42
N GLN A 54 9.70 -13.86 -17.85
CA GLN A 54 9.45 -15.21 -18.41
C GLN A 54 10.35 -15.56 -19.59
N LYS A 55 10.71 -14.57 -20.44
CA LYS A 55 11.61 -14.77 -21.59
C LYS A 55 13.06 -14.96 -21.12
N ALA A 56 13.53 -14.12 -20.20
CA ALA A 56 14.88 -14.21 -19.66
C ALA A 56 15.12 -15.51 -18.89
N LEU A 57 14.08 -16.00 -18.22
CA LEU A 57 14.10 -17.25 -17.46
C LEU A 57 13.88 -18.50 -18.35
N ASN A 58 13.58 -18.31 -19.64
CA ASN A 58 13.20 -19.41 -20.54
C ASN A 58 12.11 -20.31 -19.93
N LEU A 59 11.04 -19.70 -19.34
CA LEU A 59 9.95 -20.48 -18.78
C LEU A 59 9.26 -21.31 -19.87
N THR A 60 9.07 -22.60 -19.59
CA THR A 60 8.28 -23.47 -20.47
C THR A 60 6.80 -23.04 -20.48
N THR A 61 6.06 -23.42 -21.52
CA THR A 61 4.62 -23.17 -21.60
C THR A 61 3.87 -23.76 -20.40
N ASP A 62 4.29 -24.94 -19.94
CA ASP A 62 3.67 -25.62 -18.80
C ASP A 62 3.93 -24.85 -17.49
N GLN A 63 5.15 -24.36 -17.29
CA GLN A 63 5.49 -23.51 -16.14
C GLN A 63 4.66 -22.21 -16.13
N GLN A 64 4.57 -21.53 -17.28
CA GLN A 64 3.77 -20.32 -17.41
C GLN A 64 2.31 -20.57 -17.10
N THR A 65 1.74 -21.66 -17.61
CA THR A 65 0.35 -22.06 -17.37
C THR A 65 0.12 -22.39 -15.89
N ALA A 66 1.00 -23.17 -15.28
CA ALA A 66 0.91 -23.55 -13.87
C ALA A 66 1.03 -22.32 -12.95
N ILE A 67 1.97 -21.39 -13.22
CA ILE A 67 2.12 -20.17 -12.42
C ILE A 67 0.85 -19.30 -12.52
N ARG A 68 0.30 -19.11 -13.73
CA ARG A 68 -0.94 -18.35 -13.92
C ARG A 68 -2.12 -19.00 -13.17
N ALA A 69 -2.24 -20.31 -13.23
CA ALA A 69 -3.28 -21.04 -12.51
C ALA A 69 -3.18 -20.86 -10.99
N GLU A 70 -1.96 -20.90 -10.42
CA GLU A 70 -1.75 -20.63 -8.99
C GLU A 70 -2.08 -19.17 -8.63
N MET A 71 -1.74 -18.20 -9.48
CA MET A 71 -2.10 -16.79 -9.28
C MET A 71 -3.63 -16.60 -9.28
N GLN A 72 -4.33 -17.18 -10.26
CA GLN A 72 -5.80 -17.10 -10.35
C GLN A 72 -6.47 -17.72 -9.13
N LYS A 73 -6.05 -18.93 -8.75
CA LYS A 73 -6.55 -19.61 -7.56
C LYS A 73 -6.33 -18.81 -6.28
N THR A 74 -5.18 -18.17 -6.17
CA THR A 74 -4.85 -17.31 -5.03
C THR A 74 -5.73 -16.07 -5.00
N MET A 75 -5.94 -15.42 -6.16
CA MET A 75 -6.78 -14.23 -6.28
C MET A 75 -8.21 -14.50 -5.82
N VAL A 76 -8.81 -15.60 -6.28
CA VAL A 76 -10.18 -15.97 -5.87
C VAL A 76 -10.25 -16.14 -4.34
N LYS A 77 -9.35 -16.95 -3.76
CA LYS A 77 -9.33 -17.18 -2.32
C LYS A 77 -9.04 -15.91 -1.52
N PHE A 78 -8.17 -15.04 -2.01
CA PHE A 78 -7.85 -13.78 -1.38
C PHE A 78 -9.08 -12.85 -1.35
N THR A 79 -9.81 -12.78 -2.45
CA THR A 79 -11.06 -12.01 -2.51
C THR A 79 -12.10 -12.52 -1.52
N ASP A 80 -12.27 -13.84 -1.41
CA ASP A 80 -13.19 -14.43 -0.44
C ASP A 80 -12.79 -14.09 1.01
N LEU A 81 -11.50 -14.16 1.33
CA LEU A 81 -10.99 -13.80 2.65
C LEU A 81 -11.16 -12.31 2.95
N GLN A 82 -10.96 -11.41 1.97
CA GLN A 82 -11.21 -9.98 2.14
C GLN A 82 -12.68 -9.66 2.48
N TRP A 83 -13.64 -10.34 1.82
CA TRP A 83 -15.05 -10.18 2.15
C TRP A 83 -15.35 -10.65 3.58
N GLN A 84 -14.78 -11.78 4.01
CA GLN A 84 -14.92 -12.28 5.38
C GLN A 84 -14.31 -11.29 6.39
N GLU A 85 -13.10 -10.78 6.12
CA GLU A 85 -12.42 -9.80 6.97
C GLU A 85 -13.26 -8.53 7.13
N SER A 86 -13.84 -8.02 6.04
CA SER A 86 -14.72 -6.84 6.09
C SER A 86 -15.95 -7.10 6.96
N ALA A 87 -16.63 -8.24 6.78
CA ALA A 87 -17.83 -8.58 7.55
C ALA A 87 -17.54 -8.73 9.05
N GLU A 88 -16.45 -9.45 9.41
CA GLU A 88 -16.07 -9.62 10.81
C GLU A 88 -15.53 -8.31 11.42
N GLY A 89 -14.90 -7.44 10.61
CA GLY A 89 -14.49 -6.10 11.00
C GLY A 89 -15.67 -5.18 11.34
N GLU A 90 -16.71 -5.20 10.51
CA GLU A 90 -17.96 -4.47 10.77
C GLU A 90 -18.64 -4.95 12.05
N ALA A 91 -18.66 -6.28 12.27
CA ALA A 91 -19.21 -6.87 13.49
C ALA A 91 -18.43 -6.43 14.74
N LEU A 92 -17.09 -6.41 14.68
CA LEU A 92 -16.26 -5.89 15.78
C LEU A 92 -16.53 -4.41 16.01
N GLN A 93 -16.61 -3.61 14.96
CA GLN A 93 -16.89 -2.19 15.06
C GLN A 93 -18.27 -1.94 15.74
N ALA A 94 -19.28 -2.76 15.43
CA ALA A 94 -20.59 -2.65 16.04
C ALA A 94 -20.55 -2.91 17.56
N LEU A 95 -19.75 -3.89 18.01
CA LEU A 95 -19.53 -4.15 19.44
C LEU A 95 -18.83 -2.97 20.13
N LEU A 96 -17.80 -2.42 19.48
CA LEU A 96 -17.01 -1.31 20.06
C LEU A 96 -17.76 0.03 20.11
N LYS A 97 -18.82 0.21 19.32
CA LYS A 97 -19.68 1.41 19.36
C LYS A 97 -20.65 1.46 20.56
N GLN A 98 -20.79 0.36 21.29
CA GLN A 98 -21.66 0.32 22.48
C GLN A 98 -21.04 1.15 23.62
N GLU A 99 -21.87 1.84 24.41
CA GLU A 99 -21.40 2.60 25.59
C GLU A 99 -20.68 1.70 26.62
N ARG A 100 -21.13 0.45 26.73
CA ARG A 100 -20.48 -0.59 27.50
C ARG A 100 -20.13 -1.76 26.59
N VAL A 101 -18.84 -1.95 26.38
CA VAL A 101 -18.33 -3.05 25.55
C VAL A 101 -18.27 -4.34 26.38
N ASP A 102 -18.88 -5.38 25.86
CA ASP A 102 -18.67 -6.74 26.39
C ASP A 102 -17.30 -7.24 25.93
N GLU A 103 -16.34 -7.27 26.86
CA GLU A 103 -14.96 -7.68 26.61
C GLU A 103 -14.89 -9.08 26.01
N LYS A 104 -15.66 -10.05 26.56
CA LYS A 104 -15.66 -11.43 26.07
C LYS A 104 -16.15 -11.51 24.62
N ALA A 105 -17.23 -10.82 24.30
CA ALA A 105 -17.75 -10.76 22.93
C ALA A 105 -16.78 -10.07 21.97
N ALA A 106 -16.16 -8.97 22.40
CA ALA A 106 -15.20 -8.23 21.59
C ALA A 106 -13.93 -9.05 21.31
N LEU A 107 -13.39 -9.76 22.30
CA LEU A 107 -12.24 -10.65 22.13
C LEU A 107 -12.56 -11.84 21.22
N ALA A 108 -13.72 -12.47 21.39
CA ALA A 108 -14.14 -13.55 20.52
C ALA A 108 -14.30 -13.09 19.05
N GLN A 109 -14.74 -11.86 18.83
CA GLN A 109 -14.83 -11.27 17.49
C GLN A 109 -13.45 -10.92 16.92
N LEU A 110 -12.54 -10.42 17.76
CA LEU A 110 -11.14 -10.19 17.38
C LEU A 110 -10.44 -11.50 16.97
N ASP A 111 -10.68 -12.59 17.69
CA ASP A 111 -10.10 -13.90 17.37
C ASP A 111 -10.48 -14.37 15.96
N LYS A 112 -11.71 -14.10 15.52
CA LYS A 112 -12.14 -14.40 14.14
C LYS A 112 -11.37 -13.58 13.11
N LEU A 113 -11.17 -12.29 13.34
CA LEU A 113 -10.35 -11.44 12.47
C LEU A 113 -8.91 -11.94 12.38
N LEU A 114 -8.30 -12.25 13.52
CA LEU A 114 -6.94 -12.80 13.57
C LEU A 114 -6.82 -14.14 12.85
N ALA A 115 -7.86 -14.97 12.89
CA ALA A 115 -7.90 -16.23 12.13
C ALA A 115 -7.88 -15.97 10.63
N ILE A 116 -8.71 -15.02 10.13
CA ILE A 116 -8.76 -14.64 8.71
C ILE A 116 -7.43 -14.04 8.26
N GLU A 117 -6.84 -13.12 9.03
CA GLU A 117 -5.49 -12.59 8.75
C GLU A 117 -4.44 -13.71 8.68
N GLY A 118 -4.55 -14.68 9.58
CA GLY A 118 -3.69 -15.87 9.57
C GLY A 118 -3.85 -16.66 8.27
N ASP A 119 -5.07 -16.82 7.78
CA ASP A 119 -5.35 -17.53 6.53
C ASP A 119 -4.85 -16.76 5.31
N VAL A 120 -4.97 -15.43 5.28
CA VAL A 120 -4.35 -14.58 4.24
C VAL A 120 -2.83 -14.79 4.19
N LYS A 121 -2.17 -14.76 5.35
CA LYS A 121 -0.72 -14.98 5.45
C LYS A 121 -0.32 -16.39 4.98
N ARG A 122 -1.09 -17.42 5.37
CA ARG A 122 -0.88 -18.80 4.91
C ARG A 122 -1.11 -18.96 3.41
N LEU A 123 -2.13 -18.31 2.87
CA LEU A 123 -2.43 -18.31 1.44
C LEU A 123 -1.27 -17.74 0.63
N HIS A 124 -0.78 -16.55 0.99
CA HIS A 124 0.36 -15.89 0.33
C HIS A 124 1.63 -16.74 0.43
N PHE A 125 1.98 -17.20 1.63
CA PHE A 125 3.16 -18.04 1.83
C PHE A 125 3.07 -19.32 1.02
N GLY A 126 1.95 -20.03 1.09
CA GLY A 126 1.73 -21.27 0.34
C GLY A 126 1.83 -21.07 -1.17
N THR A 127 1.32 -19.95 -1.68
CA THR A 127 1.44 -19.61 -3.10
C THR A 127 2.90 -19.39 -3.51
N MET A 128 3.66 -18.62 -2.71
CA MET A 128 5.08 -18.40 -2.98
C MET A 128 5.89 -19.71 -2.97
N VAL A 129 5.59 -20.63 -2.05
CA VAL A 129 6.23 -21.95 -2.00
C VAL A 129 5.90 -22.75 -3.25
N ARG A 130 4.61 -22.84 -3.64
CA ARG A 130 4.18 -23.59 -4.83
C ARG A 130 4.81 -23.03 -6.10
N VAL A 131 4.78 -21.71 -6.27
CA VAL A 131 5.37 -21.04 -7.44
C VAL A 131 6.90 -21.24 -7.49
N LYS A 132 7.59 -21.15 -6.36
CA LYS A 132 9.03 -21.44 -6.28
C LYS A 132 9.35 -22.87 -6.72
N ASN A 133 8.53 -23.84 -6.33
CA ASN A 133 8.71 -25.26 -6.68
C ASN A 133 8.43 -25.58 -8.15
N LEU A 134 7.77 -24.67 -8.90
CA LEU A 134 7.62 -24.78 -10.35
C LEU A 134 8.87 -24.37 -11.12
N LEU A 135 9.84 -23.72 -10.45
CA LEU A 135 11.06 -23.22 -11.08
C LEU A 135 12.23 -24.18 -10.89
N THR A 136 13.09 -24.28 -11.90
CA THR A 136 14.36 -25.00 -11.77
C THR A 136 15.34 -24.24 -10.88
N THR A 137 16.39 -24.91 -10.42
CA THR A 137 17.48 -24.30 -9.63
C THR A 137 18.18 -23.17 -10.37
N GLU A 138 18.36 -23.30 -11.68
CA GLU A 138 18.97 -22.31 -12.57
C GLU A 138 18.07 -21.07 -12.69
N GLN A 139 16.77 -21.26 -12.91
CA GLN A 139 15.79 -20.17 -12.96
C GLN A 139 15.71 -19.42 -11.63
N GLN A 140 15.76 -20.13 -10.50
CA GLN A 140 15.81 -19.50 -9.17
C GLN A 140 17.12 -18.71 -8.96
N ALA A 141 18.26 -19.19 -9.48
CA ALA A 141 19.53 -18.47 -9.42
C ALA A 141 19.46 -17.17 -10.25
N GLN A 142 18.95 -17.24 -11.48
CA GLN A 142 18.74 -16.07 -12.34
C GLN A 142 17.83 -15.03 -11.68
N LEU A 143 16.74 -15.45 -11.06
CA LEU A 143 15.82 -14.54 -10.33
C LEU A 143 16.51 -13.84 -9.14
N ARG A 144 17.39 -14.52 -8.44
CA ARG A 144 18.17 -13.87 -7.36
C ARG A 144 19.06 -12.76 -7.90
N GLU A 145 19.71 -12.97 -9.03
CA GLU A 145 20.55 -11.94 -9.66
C GLU A 145 19.72 -10.76 -10.17
N LEU A 146 18.59 -11.02 -10.87
CA LEU A 146 17.67 -9.97 -11.31
C LEU A 146 17.17 -9.12 -10.14
N LYS A 147 16.85 -9.76 -9.01
CA LYS A 147 16.41 -9.07 -7.81
C LYS A 147 17.51 -8.22 -7.16
N LYS A 148 18.76 -8.66 -7.16
CA LYS A 148 19.89 -7.86 -6.70
C LYS A 148 20.11 -6.64 -7.60
N GLN A 149 20.05 -6.82 -8.91
CA GLN A 149 20.18 -5.72 -9.88
C GLN A 149 19.07 -4.66 -9.71
N ALA A 150 17.82 -5.09 -9.54
CA ALA A 150 16.70 -4.20 -9.29
C ALA A 150 16.88 -3.39 -7.99
N ARG A 151 17.36 -4.02 -6.91
CA ARG A 151 17.64 -3.34 -5.64
C ARG A 151 18.78 -2.33 -5.76
N SER A 152 19.86 -2.67 -6.46
CA SER A 152 20.99 -1.75 -6.67
C SER A 152 20.61 -0.56 -7.54
N ALA A 153 19.78 -0.76 -8.57
CA ALA A 153 19.27 0.32 -9.42
C ALA A 153 18.39 1.30 -8.62
N THR A 154 17.50 0.80 -7.79
CA THR A 154 16.65 1.64 -6.91
C THR A 154 17.49 2.42 -5.90
N ALA A 155 18.48 1.79 -5.28
CA ALA A 155 19.38 2.44 -4.32
C ALA A 155 20.29 3.50 -4.98
N ALA A 156 20.64 3.34 -6.25
CA ALA A 156 21.40 4.33 -7.02
C ALA A 156 20.54 5.55 -7.38
N HIS A 157 19.27 5.32 -7.70
CA HIS A 157 18.33 6.38 -8.03
C HIS A 157 18.00 7.27 -6.81
N ASP A 158 17.84 6.67 -5.64
CA ASP A 158 17.58 7.39 -4.37
C ASP A 158 18.79 8.23 -3.88
N ARG A 159 19.99 7.88 -4.36
CA ARG A 159 21.24 8.62 -4.06
C ARG A 159 21.55 9.75 -5.02
N SER A 160 20.79 9.95 -6.08
CA SER A 160 20.98 11.05 -6.99
C SER A 160 20.66 12.36 -6.25
N PRO A 161 21.62 13.29 -6.04
CA PRO A 161 21.31 14.56 -5.41
C PRO A 161 20.30 15.29 -6.32
N VAL A 162 19.19 15.71 -5.73
CA VAL A 162 18.31 16.68 -6.35
C VAL A 162 19.20 17.86 -6.70
N SER A 163 19.52 18.01 -7.99
CA SER A 163 20.21 19.19 -8.51
C SER A 163 19.32 20.39 -8.23
N GLY A 164 19.55 20.99 -7.06
CA GLY A 164 18.95 22.26 -6.69
C GLY A 164 19.35 23.28 -7.76
N GLY A 165 18.38 23.67 -8.57
CA GLY A 165 18.56 24.80 -9.49
C GLY A 165 19.09 26.02 -8.72
N ALA A 166 20.37 26.28 -8.86
CA ALA A 166 20.96 27.55 -8.48
C ALA A 166 20.35 28.61 -9.38
N GLY A 167 19.23 29.21 -8.95
CA GLY A 167 18.73 30.47 -9.47
C GLY A 167 19.75 31.54 -9.13
N GLY A 168 20.53 31.97 -10.12
CA GLY A 168 21.43 33.08 -10.01
C GLY A 168 20.70 34.36 -9.60
N PRO A 169 21.35 35.26 -8.85
CA PRO A 169 20.75 36.51 -8.46
C PRO A 169 20.58 37.41 -9.71
N SER A 170 19.34 37.69 -10.07
CA SER A 170 19.01 38.70 -11.05
C SER A 170 19.41 40.04 -10.49
N ASP A 171 20.43 40.63 -11.14
CA ASP A 171 20.90 41.99 -10.98
C ASP A 171 19.72 42.95 -11.23
N ARG A 172 19.13 43.48 -10.15
CA ARG A 172 18.14 44.55 -10.23
C ARG A 172 18.90 45.88 -10.31
N GLN A 173 19.11 46.36 -11.52
CA GLN A 173 19.49 47.74 -11.80
C GLN A 173 18.52 48.68 -11.11
N ARG A 174 19.05 49.44 -10.16
CA ARG A 174 18.39 50.55 -9.46
C ARG A 174 18.29 51.76 -10.43
N PRO A 175 17.12 52.35 -10.66
CA PRO A 175 17.04 53.59 -11.41
C PRO A 175 17.65 54.74 -10.57
N GLN A 176 18.51 55.57 -11.22
CA GLN A 176 18.98 56.84 -10.67
C GLN A 176 17.92 57.94 -10.83
N PRO A 177 17.78 58.88 -9.87
CA PRO A 177 16.88 60.01 -9.98
C PRO A 177 17.50 61.07 -10.91
N PRO A 178 16.67 61.89 -11.65
CA PRO A 178 17.14 62.97 -12.47
C PRO A 178 17.50 64.19 -11.60
N GLU A 179 18.51 64.92 -12.04
CA GLU A 179 18.86 66.29 -11.58
C GLU A 179 17.84 67.33 -12.04
#